data_7d382e9e1bab43e5d3f132408ad841d1
#
_entry.id   7d382e9e1bab43e5d3f132408ad841d1
#
_cell.length_a   1.000
_cell.length_b   1.000
_cell.length_c   1.000
_cell.angle_alpha   90.00
_cell.angle_beta   90.00
_cell.angle_gamma   90.00
#
_symmetry.space_group_name_H-M   'P 1'
#
loop_
_entity.id
_entity.type
_entity.pdbx_description
1 polymer ?
#
loop_
_entity_poly.entity_id
_entity_poly.type
_entity_poly.pdbx_seq_one_letter_code
_entity_poly.pdbx_strand_id
1 'polypeptide(L)'
;MKILVVNGPNLNFLGIRDEKQYGSQNFAYLENLLRKKAEDEGFEIELFQSNYEGAIIDKLQEAYQKKVDGVVINPGAFTHYSYAIRDALQPLYCPKVEVHISNIHKREEFRHTSV
;
A
#
# COMPACT_ATOMS: atom_id res chain seq x y z
N MET A 1 -14.38 13.08 0.98
CA MET A 1 -12.93 12.81 1.13
C MET A 1 -12.59 11.51 0.41
N LYS A 2 -11.53 11.50 -0.34
CA LYS A 2 -11.11 10.33 -1.12
C LYS A 2 -9.74 9.87 -0.69
N ILE A 3 -9.62 8.58 -0.31
CA ILE A 3 -8.37 7.96 0.11
C ILE A 3 -7.99 6.90 -0.92
N LEU A 4 -6.74 6.95 -1.38
CA LEU A 4 -6.16 5.90 -2.22
C LEU A 4 -5.35 4.96 -1.36
N VAL A 5 -5.62 3.66 -1.49
CA VAL A 5 -4.83 2.60 -0.85
C VAL A 5 -4.08 1.85 -1.93
N VAL A 6 -2.75 1.85 -1.82
CA VAL A 6 -1.87 1.17 -2.78
C VAL A 6 -1.18 0.00 -2.09
N ASN A 7 -1.35 -1.19 -2.66
CA ASN A 7 -0.69 -2.40 -2.20
C ASN A 7 0.30 -2.90 -3.26
N GLY A 8 1.52 -3.10 -2.86
CA GLY A 8 2.62 -3.47 -3.74
C GLY A 8 2.71 -4.96 -4.02
N PRO A 9 3.89 -5.42 -4.47
CA PRO A 9 4.07 -6.78 -4.99
C PRO A 9 3.79 -7.84 -3.95
N ASN A 10 3.19 -8.91 -4.42
CA ASN A 10 2.87 -10.14 -3.67
C ASN A 10 1.77 -9.99 -2.62
N LEU A 11 1.24 -8.79 -2.39
CA LEU A 11 0.19 -8.60 -1.39
C LEU A 11 -1.13 -9.24 -1.83
N ASN A 12 -1.34 -9.41 -3.13
CA ASN A 12 -2.48 -10.15 -3.64
C ASN A 12 -2.44 -11.65 -3.26
N PHE A 13 -1.27 -12.16 -2.81
CA PHE A 13 -1.10 -13.53 -2.32
C PHE A 13 -1.18 -13.62 -0.81
N LEU A 14 -1.62 -12.59 -0.13
CA LEU A 14 -1.79 -12.60 1.32
C LEU A 14 -2.71 -13.77 1.73
N GLY A 15 -2.27 -14.54 2.73
CA GLY A 15 -3.02 -15.70 3.20
C GLY A 15 -2.80 -16.98 2.41
N ILE A 16 -2.18 -16.90 1.24
CA ILE A 16 -1.84 -18.07 0.42
C ILE A 16 -0.41 -18.50 0.69
N ARG A 17 0.49 -17.53 0.80
CA ARG A 17 1.92 -17.74 0.79
C ARG A 17 2.48 -18.12 2.16
N ASP A 18 1.93 -17.56 3.24
CA ASP A 18 2.49 -17.75 4.58
C ASP A 18 1.41 -17.60 5.65
N GLU A 19 0.68 -18.70 5.90
CA GLU A 19 -0.40 -18.72 6.90
C GLU A 19 0.12 -18.51 8.32
N LYS A 20 1.34 -18.95 8.62
CA LYS A 20 1.90 -18.80 9.97
C LYS A 20 2.22 -17.35 10.30
N GLN A 21 2.63 -16.59 9.29
CA GLN A 21 3.00 -15.19 9.48
C GLN A 21 1.80 -14.25 9.41
N TYR A 22 0.85 -14.53 8.52
CA TYR A 22 -0.28 -13.63 8.24
C TYR A 22 -1.62 -14.19 8.69
N GLY A 23 -1.65 -15.42 9.22
CA GLY A 23 -2.89 -16.10 9.61
C GLY A 23 -3.66 -16.60 8.39
N SER A 24 -4.94 -16.93 8.60
CA SER A 24 -5.83 -17.44 7.55
C SER A 24 -6.51 -16.34 6.75
N GLN A 25 -6.31 -15.08 7.11
CA GLN A 25 -6.95 -13.95 6.44
C GLN A 25 -6.22 -13.63 5.13
N ASN A 26 -6.98 -13.51 4.06
CA ASN A 26 -6.41 -13.30 2.73
C ASN A 26 -6.57 -11.85 2.26
N PHE A 27 -6.12 -11.57 1.04
CA PHE A 27 -6.17 -10.23 0.47
C PHE A 27 -7.61 -9.73 0.30
N ALA A 28 -8.53 -10.61 -0.12
CA ALA A 28 -9.95 -10.23 -0.25
C ALA A 28 -10.54 -9.82 1.10
N TYR A 29 -10.16 -10.49 2.18
CA TYR A 29 -10.57 -10.10 3.52
C TYR A 29 -10.08 -8.68 3.85
N LEU A 30 -8.82 -8.39 3.54
CA LEU A 30 -8.25 -7.06 3.77
C LEU A 30 -9.01 -5.99 2.98
N GLU A 31 -9.28 -6.25 1.70
CA GLU A 31 -10.01 -5.29 0.87
C GLU A 31 -11.41 -5.03 1.39
N ASN A 32 -12.11 -6.10 1.79
CA ASN A 32 -13.47 -5.96 2.35
C ASN A 32 -13.46 -5.17 3.67
N LEU A 33 -12.47 -5.40 4.50
CA LEU A 33 -12.30 -4.66 5.75
C LEU A 33 -12.11 -3.16 5.48
N LEU A 34 -11.28 -2.82 4.50
CA LEU A 34 -11.02 -1.43 4.13
C LEU A 34 -12.27 -0.76 3.54
N ARG A 35 -13.01 -1.46 2.69
CA ARG A 35 -14.25 -0.93 2.12
C ARG A 35 -15.30 -0.68 3.19
N LYS A 36 -15.42 -1.60 4.15
CA LYS A 36 -16.35 -1.44 5.25
C LYS A 36 -15.96 -0.25 6.13
N LYS A 37 -14.67 -0.08 6.40
CA LYS A 37 -14.19 1.05 7.17
C LYS A 37 -14.52 2.37 6.49
N ALA A 38 -14.32 2.44 5.18
CA ALA A 38 -14.66 3.64 4.41
C ALA A 38 -16.16 3.94 4.47
N GLU A 39 -16.99 2.92 4.34
CA GLU A 39 -18.44 3.07 4.43
C GLU A 39 -18.87 3.56 5.82
N ASP A 40 -18.33 2.94 6.87
CA ASP A 40 -18.68 3.29 8.26
C ASP A 40 -18.24 4.70 8.62
N GLU A 41 -17.09 5.16 8.11
CA GLU A 41 -16.55 6.48 8.39
C GLU A 41 -16.96 7.55 7.39
N GLY A 42 -17.65 7.17 6.31
CA GLY A 42 -18.23 8.12 5.37
C GLY A 42 -17.23 8.75 4.39
N PHE A 43 -16.20 8.01 3.96
CA PHE A 43 -15.29 8.50 2.93
C PHE A 43 -15.22 7.54 1.74
N GLU A 44 -14.78 8.07 0.60
CA GLU A 44 -14.55 7.28 -0.60
C GLU A 44 -13.17 6.61 -0.51
N ILE A 45 -13.10 5.36 -0.96
CA ILE A 45 -11.84 4.62 -0.99
C ILE A 45 -11.62 4.06 -2.39
N GLU A 46 -10.39 4.16 -2.85
CA GLU A 46 -9.94 3.46 -4.04
C GLU A 46 -8.85 2.48 -3.64
N LEU A 47 -9.01 1.21 -4.01
CA LEU A 47 -8.05 0.15 -3.70
C LEU A 47 -7.31 -0.22 -4.98
N PHE A 48 -5.99 -0.19 -4.92
CA PHE A 48 -5.13 -0.54 -6.05
C PHE A 48 -4.04 -1.49 -5.60
N GLN A 49 -3.79 -2.52 -6.37
CA GLN A 49 -2.71 -3.47 -6.10
C GLN A 49 -1.96 -3.73 -7.40
N SER A 50 -0.64 -3.76 -7.33
CA SER A 50 0.18 -4.13 -8.50
C SER A 50 1.50 -4.73 -8.05
N ASN A 51 1.98 -5.68 -8.85
CA ASN A 51 3.33 -6.23 -8.72
C ASN A 51 4.36 -5.42 -9.52
N TYR A 52 3.92 -4.39 -10.25
CA TYR A 52 4.77 -3.64 -11.16
C TYR A 52 5.03 -2.25 -10.61
N GLU A 53 6.32 -1.92 -10.47
CA GLU A 53 6.74 -0.61 -9.98
C GLU A 53 6.18 0.54 -10.83
N GLY A 54 6.25 0.40 -12.15
CA GLY A 54 5.73 1.42 -13.07
C GLY A 54 4.24 1.66 -12.93
N ALA A 55 3.46 0.60 -12.71
CA ALA A 55 2.02 0.74 -12.51
C ALA A 55 1.71 1.51 -11.22
N ILE A 56 2.49 1.28 -10.17
CA ILE A 56 2.34 2.00 -8.91
C ILE A 56 2.67 3.48 -9.11
N ILE A 57 3.75 3.77 -9.82
CA ILE A 57 4.14 5.15 -10.13
C ILE A 57 3.05 5.86 -10.91
N ASP A 58 2.51 5.21 -11.95
CA ASP A 58 1.43 5.78 -12.75
C ASP A 58 0.20 6.07 -11.90
N LYS A 59 -0.11 5.18 -10.96
CA LYS A 59 -1.25 5.37 -10.06
C LYS A 59 -1.04 6.55 -9.12
N LEU A 60 0.17 6.75 -8.63
CA LEU A 60 0.49 7.89 -7.77
C LEU A 60 0.43 9.21 -8.56
N GLN A 61 0.85 9.22 -9.82
CA GLN A 61 0.71 10.38 -10.68
C GLN A 61 -0.76 10.71 -10.95
N GLU A 62 -1.58 9.69 -11.16
CA GLU A 62 -3.03 9.87 -11.28
C GLU A 62 -3.62 10.47 -10.01
N ALA A 63 -3.19 9.98 -8.85
CA ALA A 63 -3.64 10.50 -7.55
C ALA A 63 -3.30 11.98 -7.39
N TYR A 64 -2.11 12.40 -7.85
CA TYR A 64 -1.73 13.80 -7.86
C TYR A 64 -2.69 14.63 -8.72
N GLN A 65 -2.98 14.16 -9.93
CA GLN A 65 -3.87 14.86 -10.85
C GLN A 65 -5.30 14.96 -10.34
N LYS A 66 -5.79 13.90 -9.69
CA LYS A 66 -7.13 13.83 -9.13
C LYS A 66 -7.24 14.48 -7.75
N LYS A 67 -6.14 14.93 -7.18
CA LYS A 67 -6.11 15.62 -5.87
C LYS A 67 -6.77 14.79 -4.78
N VAL A 68 -6.35 13.52 -4.64
CA VAL A 68 -6.85 12.67 -3.54
C VAL A 68 -6.50 13.30 -2.19
N ASP A 69 -7.30 13.01 -1.19
CA ASP A 69 -7.16 13.62 0.13
C ASP A 69 -6.16 12.88 1.02
N GLY A 70 -5.82 11.65 0.68
CA GLY A 70 -4.82 10.90 1.43
C GLY A 70 -4.39 9.65 0.68
N VAL A 71 -3.19 9.16 1.00
CA VAL A 71 -2.63 7.93 0.43
C VAL A 71 -2.15 7.03 1.56
N VAL A 72 -2.59 5.78 1.55
CA VAL A 72 -2.06 4.72 2.40
C VAL A 72 -1.36 3.74 1.47
N ILE A 73 -0.08 3.49 1.71
CA ILE A 73 0.71 2.65 0.82
C ILE A 73 1.45 1.57 1.59
N ASN A 74 1.30 0.33 1.12
CA ASN A 74 2.15 -0.78 1.52
C ASN A 74 2.96 -1.18 0.29
N PRO A 75 4.18 -0.66 0.13
CA PRO A 75 4.96 -0.90 -1.08
C PRO A 75 5.57 -2.31 -1.16
N GLY A 76 5.40 -3.13 -0.12
CA GLY A 76 6.02 -4.45 -0.08
C GLY A 76 7.54 -4.33 -0.12
N ALA A 77 8.20 -5.20 -0.88
CA ALA A 77 9.66 -5.17 -0.98
C ALA A 77 10.21 -3.88 -1.61
N PHE A 78 9.40 -3.15 -2.38
CA PHE A 78 9.84 -1.86 -2.94
C PHE A 78 10.17 -0.82 -1.86
N THR A 79 9.65 -0.99 -0.65
CA THR A 79 10.01 -0.15 0.51
C THR A 79 11.52 -0.01 0.68
N HIS A 80 12.26 -1.07 0.41
CA HIS A 80 13.67 -1.16 0.75
C HIS A 80 14.61 -0.62 -0.33
N TYR A 81 14.11 -0.41 -1.56
CA TYR A 81 14.99 -0.03 -2.66
C TYR A 81 14.35 0.85 -3.75
N SER A 82 13.05 1.06 -3.74
CA SER A 82 12.42 1.81 -4.84
C SER A 82 12.46 3.31 -4.60
N TYR A 83 13.53 3.95 -5.04
CA TYR A 83 13.61 5.40 -5.06
C TYR A 83 12.59 6.01 -6.03
N ALA A 84 12.24 5.29 -7.10
CA ALA A 84 11.26 5.78 -8.07
C ALA A 84 9.87 5.95 -7.45
N ILE A 85 9.44 5.01 -6.61
CA ILE A 85 8.16 5.14 -5.89
C ILE A 85 8.25 6.28 -4.88
N ARG A 86 9.35 6.39 -4.14
CA ARG A 86 9.58 7.51 -3.23
C ARG A 86 9.44 8.84 -3.93
N ASP A 87 10.06 8.98 -5.11
CA ASP A 87 10.00 10.22 -5.88
C ASP A 87 8.59 10.51 -6.39
N ALA A 88 7.81 9.47 -6.70
CA ALA A 88 6.43 9.64 -7.13
C ALA A 88 5.50 10.09 -5.99
N LEU A 89 5.85 9.77 -4.74
CA LEU A 89 5.09 10.20 -3.57
C LEU A 89 5.33 11.65 -3.19
N GLN A 90 6.52 12.18 -3.47
CA GLN A 90 6.90 13.52 -3.03
C GLN A 90 5.99 14.66 -3.52
N PRO A 91 5.51 14.67 -4.78
CA PRO A 91 4.63 15.75 -5.23
C PRO A 91 3.26 15.78 -4.59
N LEU A 92 2.82 14.69 -3.96
CA LEU A 92 1.51 14.62 -3.34
C LEU A 92 1.48 15.50 -2.09
N TYR A 93 0.55 16.45 -2.04
CA TYR A 93 0.40 17.37 -0.91
C TYR A 93 -0.44 16.80 0.23
N CYS A 94 -1.14 15.71 -0.01
CA CYS A 94 -1.99 15.09 1.01
C CYS A 94 -1.16 14.28 2.01
N PRO A 95 -1.72 13.93 3.17
CA PRO A 95 -1.08 12.99 4.08
C PRO A 95 -0.81 11.65 3.40
N LYS A 96 0.36 11.09 3.67
CA LYS A 96 0.82 9.80 3.11
C LYS A 96 1.30 8.93 4.26
N VAL A 97 0.76 7.72 4.35
CA VAL A 97 1.11 6.78 5.41
C VAL A 97 1.63 5.49 4.79
N GLU A 98 2.83 5.09 5.19
CA GLU A 98 3.40 3.81 4.81
C GLU A 98 3.02 2.77 5.86
N VAL A 99 2.51 1.63 5.41
CA VAL A 99 2.10 0.55 6.30
C VAL A 99 2.78 -0.75 5.90
N HIS A 100 2.96 -1.64 6.86
CA HIS A 100 3.55 -2.96 6.66
C HIS A 100 2.77 -3.99 7.46
N ILE A 101 2.62 -5.20 6.90
CA ILE A 101 1.96 -6.29 7.60
C ILE A 101 2.92 -6.93 8.59
N SER A 102 4.21 -7.07 8.22
CA SER A 102 5.23 -7.62 9.10
C SER A 102 6.13 -6.52 9.64
N ASN A 103 6.73 -6.77 10.82
CA ASN A 103 7.72 -5.85 11.38
C ASN A 103 9.02 -5.96 10.59
N ILE A 104 9.35 -4.94 9.82
CA ILE A 104 10.55 -4.92 8.98
C ILE A 104 11.84 -5.02 9.81
N HIS A 105 11.82 -4.61 11.07
CA HIS A 105 12.99 -4.68 11.96
C HIS A 105 13.25 -6.09 12.51
N LYS A 106 12.32 -7.03 12.28
CA LYS A 106 12.49 -8.44 12.69
C LYS A 106 12.84 -9.35 11.51
N ARG A 107 13.14 -8.80 10.35
CA ARG A 107 13.48 -9.56 9.15
C ARG A 107 14.93 -9.31 8.76
N GLU A 108 15.31 -9.70 7.54
CA GLU A 108 16.68 -9.51 7.05
C GLU A 108 17.09 -8.03 7.14
N GLU A 109 18.39 -7.77 7.32
CA GLU A 109 18.89 -6.42 7.52
C GLU A 109 18.43 -5.42 6.44
N PHE A 110 18.44 -5.82 5.15
CA PHE A 110 18.02 -4.92 4.08
C PHE A 110 16.55 -4.50 4.22
N ARG A 111 15.75 -5.28 4.94
CA ARG A 111 14.33 -4.97 5.18
C ARG A 111 14.11 -3.99 6.32
N HIS A 112 15.18 -3.61 7.02
CA HIS A 112 15.08 -2.62 8.10
C HIS A 112 15.00 -1.20 7.58
N THR A 113 15.36 -0.96 6.30
CA THR A 113 15.42 0.37 5.72
C THR A 113 14.23 0.62 4.79
N SER A 114 13.54 1.72 5.04
CA SER A 114 12.52 2.25 4.13
C SER A 114 13.12 3.46 3.40
N VAL A 115 13.15 3.40 2.08
CA VAL A 115 13.59 4.54 1.28
C VAL A 115 12.42 5.45 1.00
#